data_722ef8b09803c6df9c504f547ce73bd2
#
_entry.id   722ef8b09803c6df9c504f547ce73bd2
#
_cell.length_a   1.000
_cell.length_b   1.000
_cell.length_c   1.000
_cell.angle_alpha   90.00
_cell.angle_beta   90.00
_cell.angle_gamma   90.00
#
_symmetry.space_group_name_H-M   'P 1'
#
loop_
_entity.id
_entity.type
_entity.pdbx_description
1 polymer ?
#
loop_
_entity_poly.entity_id
_entity_poly.type
_entity_poly.pdbx_seq_one_letter_code
_entity_poly.pdbx_strand_id
1 'polypeptide(L)'
;MQLKTILNRVTDYKSFVFGKTILGEESTTPTVEVEVKSRANGRPICSGCGKVAPGYDTMPECRRFEFIPIWGMMVYFMYRMRRVNCPDCGVKVEQVPWVEGKSPMTIEYRWYLAKWARLMSWKEVAECFRVKWDRVYEAVKHAVSWGLEHRKLDNVEAIGVDEVQ
;
A
#
# COMPACT_ATOMS: atom_id res chain seq x y z
N MET A 1 5.38 -9.51 22.73
CA MET A 1 5.79 -8.50 21.74
C MET A 1 4.51 -7.99 21.07
N GLN A 2 4.33 -6.68 20.93
CA GLN A 2 3.11 -6.10 20.37
C GLN A 2 3.26 -5.93 18.85
N LEU A 3 2.16 -6.11 18.09
CA LEU A 3 2.13 -5.97 16.62
C LEU A 3 2.70 -4.61 16.15
N LYS A 4 2.35 -3.52 16.84
CA LYS A 4 2.91 -2.19 16.53
C LYS A 4 4.45 -2.13 16.59
N THR A 5 5.07 -2.92 17.47
CA THR A 5 6.54 -2.98 17.60
C THR A 5 7.15 -3.67 16.39
N ILE A 6 6.50 -4.74 15.91
CA ILE A 6 6.93 -5.44 14.69
C ILE A 6 6.81 -4.50 13.49
N LEU A 7 5.64 -3.89 13.30
CA LEU A 7 5.38 -3.00 12.19
C LEU A 7 6.37 -1.83 12.16
N ASN A 8 6.62 -1.17 13.28
CA ASN A 8 7.59 -0.06 13.36
C ASN A 8 9.05 -0.50 13.07
N ARG A 9 9.36 -1.80 13.11
CA ARG A 9 10.68 -2.33 12.76
C ARG A 9 10.80 -2.77 11.31
N VAL A 10 9.73 -3.32 10.73
CA VAL A 10 9.75 -3.89 9.37
C VAL A 10 9.35 -2.89 8.30
N THR A 11 8.64 -1.81 8.68
CA THR A 11 8.25 -0.73 7.77
C THR A 11 9.00 0.55 8.11
N ASP A 12 9.80 1.08 7.18
CA ASP A 12 10.55 2.34 7.39
C ASP A 12 9.73 3.56 6.95
N TYR A 13 8.62 3.82 7.64
CA TYR A 13 7.81 5.01 7.39
C TYR A 13 8.27 6.18 8.27
N LYS A 14 9.38 6.82 7.88
CA LYS A 14 10.13 7.83 8.69
C LYS A 14 9.27 8.90 9.36
N SER A 15 8.22 9.38 8.67
CA SER A 15 7.32 10.44 9.18
C SER A 15 6.09 9.91 9.91
N PHE A 16 5.96 8.60 10.09
CA PHE A 16 4.79 7.97 10.67
C PHE A 16 5.16 6.97 11.77
N VAL A 17 4.17 6.63 12.59
CA VAL A 17 4.28 5.61 13.65
C VAL A 17 2.99 4.83 13.72
N PHE A 18 3.11 3.55 14.06
CA PHE A 18 1.96 2.71 14.37
C PHE A 18 1.55 2.90 15.83
N GLY A 19 0.27 3.15 16.02
CA GLY A 19 -0.35 3.42 17.31
C GLY A 19 -1.10 2.23 17.88
N LYS A 20 -2.36 2.45 18.28
CA LYS A 20 -3.24 1.44 18.85
C LYS A 20 -3.59 0.37 17.82
N THR A 21 -3.59 -0.88 18.25
CA THR A 21 -4.09 -2.02 17.47
C THR A 21 -5.39 -2.52 18.09
N ILE A 22 -6.43 -2.67 17.29
CA ILE A 22 -7.75 -3.11 17.70
C ILE A 22 -8.10 -4.37 16.90
N LEU A 23 -8.62 -5.39 17.59
CA LEU A 23 -9.29 -6.51 16.93
C LEU A 23 -10.72 -6.07 16.60
N GLY A 24 -11.06 -6.08 15.31
CA GLY A 24 -12.41 -5.83 14.84
C GLY A 24 -13.16 -7.17 14.70
N GLU A 25 -14.39 -7.19 15.13
CA GLU A 25 -15.30 -8.31 14.95
C GLU A 25 -16.20 -8.03 13.74
N GLU A 26 -15.71 -8.18 12.52
CA GLU A 26 -16.56 -8.17 11.34
C GLU A 26 -17.03 -9.60 11.03
N SER A 27 -18.27 -9.85 11.35
CA SER A 27 -19.22 -10.95 11.08
C SER A 27 -18.70 -12.40 10.93
N THR A 28 -17.62 -12.71 10.25
CA THR A 28 -17.14 -14.09 10.05
C THR A 28 -15.63 -14.25 10.07
N THR A 29 -14.90 -13.17 9.97
CA THR A 29 -13.43 -13.20 9.94
C THR A 29 -12.89 -12.09 10.82
N PRO A 30 -12.08 -12.40 11.84
CA PRO A 30 -11.48 -11.36 12.66
C PRO A 30 -10.58 -10.46 11.81
N THR A 31 -10.65 -9.16 12.06
CA THR A 31 -9.82 -8.15 11.42
C THR A 31 -8.91 -7.46 12.42
N VAL A 32 -7.79 -6.97 11.96
CA VAL A 32 -6.85 -6.20 12.77
C VAL A 32 -6.77 -4.79 12.21
N GLU A 33 -7.22 -3.81 12.98
CA GLU A 33 -7.09 -2.40 12.64
C GLU A 33 -5.90 -1.80 13.38
N VAL A 34 -4.97 -1.23 12.64
CA VAL A 34 -3.76 -0.62 13.16
C VAL A 34 -3.80 0.87 12.90
N GLU A 35 -3.88 1.65 13.96
CA GLU A 35 -3.84 3.10 13.85
C GLU A 35 -2.47 3.55 13.35
N VAL A 36 -2.44 4.40 12.33
CA VAL A 36 -1.24 5.08 11.87
C VAL A 36 -1.33 6.56 12.25
N LYS A 37 -0.25 7.11 12.77
CA LYS A 37 -0.14 8.53 13.15
C LYS A 37 1.05 9.17 12.47
N SER A 38 0.89 10.42 12.03
CA SER A 38 2.05 11.22 11.66
C SER A 38 2.86 11.59 12.91
N ARG A 39 4.18 11.59 12.81
CA ARG A 39 5.04 12.12 13.88
C ARG A 39 4.84 13.64 14.01
N ALA A 40 4.99 14.18 15.22
CA ALA A 40 4.84 15.62 15.47
C ALA A 40 5.76 16.49 14.59
N ASN A 41 6.96 16.02 14.32
CA ASN A 41 7.95 16.66 13.44
C ASN A 41 7.85 16.21 11.97
N GLY A 42 6.89 15.33 11.63
CA GLY A 42 6.69 14.82 10.29
C GLY A 42 6.03 15.86 9.38
N ARG A 43 6.80 16.41 8.44
CA ARG A 43 6.27 17.35 7.46
C ARG A 43 5.53 16.59 6.35
N PRO A 44 4.30 16.99 6.00
CA PRO A 44 3.57 16.33 4.94
C PRO A 44 4.15 16.66 3.57
N ILE A 45 4.01 15.72 2.65
CA ILE A 45 4.48 15.81 1.27
C ILE A 45 3.28 16.00 0.35
N CYS A 46 3.34 16.93 -0.57
CA CYS A 46 2.29 17.17 -1.56
C CYS A 46 2.18 16.00 -2.55
N SER A 47 0.99 15.42 -2.72
CA SER A 47 0.78 14.34 -3.70
C SER A 47 0.86 14.78 -5.16
N GLY A 48 0.85 16.09 -5.43
CA GLY A 48 0.93 16.62 -6.79
C GLY A 48 2.37 16.77 -7.30
N CYS A 49 3.28 17.27 -6.46
CA CYS A 49 4.66 17.56 -6.88
C CYS A 49 5.73 16.84 -6.06
N GLY A 50 5.36 16.05 -5.05
CA GLY A 50 6.31 15.32 -4.19
C GLY A 50 7.13 16.21 -3.25
N LYS A 51 6.87 17.51 -3.19
CA LYS A 51 7.58 18.44 -2.31
C LYS A 51 6.93 18.53 -0.92
N VAL A 52 7.73 18.80 0.09
CA VAL A 52 7.23 19.14 1.43
C VAL A 52 6.43 20.45 1.34
N ALA A 53 5.25 20.47 1.94
CA ALA A 53 4.39 21.64 1.95
C ALA A 53 3.77 21.84 3.33
N PRO A 54 3.35 23.08 3.69
CA PRO A 54 2.66 23.35 4.96
C PRO A 54 1.35 22.54 5.07
N GLY A 55 1.06 22.05 6.27
CA GLY A 55 -0.24 21.44 6.55
C GLY A 55 -1.37 22.44 6.40
N TYR A 56 -2.48 22.03 5.81
CA TYR A 56 -3.70 22.82 5.69
C TYR A 56 -4.72 22.41 6.77
N ASP A 57 -5.14 21.15 6.71
CA ASP A 57 -6.02 20.53 7.73
C ASP A 57 -5.88 18.99 7.71
N THR A 58 -6.67 18.34 8.56
CA THR A 58 -6.78 16.87 8.60
C THR A 58 -8.22 16.50 8.27
N MET A 59 -8.39 15.58 7.34
CA MET A 59 -9.71 15.10 6.95
C MET A 59 -10.41 14.40 8.13
N PRO A 60 -11.72 14.64 8.33
CA PRO A 60 -12.44 14.03 9.45
C PRO A 60 -12.56 12.50 9.30
N GLU A 61 -12.64 12.02 8.06
CA GLU A 61 -12.81 10.61 7.76
C GLU A 61 -11.49 9.85 7.89
N CYS A 62 -11.56 8.69 8.56
CA CYS A 62 -10.46 7.76 8.63
C CYS A 62 -10.45 6.89 7.38
N ARG A 63 -9.34 6.92 6.63
CA ARG A 63 -9.15 6.05 5.47
C ARG A 63 -8.55 4.73 5.91
N ARG A 64 -9.06 3.65 5.32
CA ARG A 64 -8.68 2.27 5.57
C ARG A 64 -7.82 1.76 4.42
N PHE A 65 -6.65 1.18 4.73
CA PHE A 65 -5.73 0.62 3.73
C PHE A 65 -5.46 -0.84 4.04
N GLU A 66 -5.69 -1.70 3.07
CA GLU A 66 -5.48 -3.14 3.17
C GLU A 66 -3.97 -3.45 3.23
N PHE A 67 -3.56 -4.18 4.26
CA PHE A 67 -2.19 -4.65 4.44
C PHE A 67 -2.12 -6.18 4.35
N ILE A 68 -0.93 -6.74 4.35
CA ILE A 68 -0.69 -8.19 4.30
C ILE A 68 -1.43 -8.86 5.46
N PRO A 69 -2.28 -9.88 5.20
CA PRO A 69 -2.97 -10.63 6.25
C PRO A 69 -1.98 -11.30 7.22
N ILE A 70 -2.35 -11.34 8.49
CA ILE A 70 -1.55 -11.99 9.54
C ILE A 70 -2.39 -13.09 10.17
N TRP A 71 -1.91 -14.33 10.16
CA TRP A 71 -2.61 -15.50 10.72
C TRP A 71 -4.05 -15.67 10.21
N GLY A 72 -4.28 -15.41 8.94
CA GLY A 72 -5.61 -15.48 8.33
C GLY A 72 -6.54 -14.32 8.65
N MET A 73 -6.10 -13.33 9.45
CA MET A 73 -6.84 -12.11 9.74
C MET A 73 -6.47 -11.02 8.73
N MET A 74 -7.48 -10.31 8.22
CA MET A 74 -7.25 -9.12 7.40
C MET A 74 -6.69 -8.00 8.28
N VAL A 75 -5.66 -7.32 7.79
CA VAL A 75 -5.01 -6.20 8.49
C VAL A 75 -5.27 -4.91 7.74
N TYR A 76 -5.67 -3.88 8.46
CA TYR A 76 -5.95 -2.57 7.90
C TYR A 76 -5.16 -1.49 8.62
N PHE A 77 -4.49 -0.62 7.85
CA PHE A 77 -3.95 0.62 8.38
C PHE A 77 -5.04 1.68 8.37
N MET A 78 -5.27 2.27 9.52
CA MET A 78 -6.28 3.30 9.74
C MET A 78 -5.59 4.65 9.87
N TYR A 79 -5.80 5.54 8.89
CA TYR A 79 -5.14 6.83 8.86
C TYR A 79 -6.08 7.96 8.44
N ARG A 80 -6.04 9.08 9.16
CA ARG A 80 -6.72 10.31 8.76
C ARG A 80 -5.78 11.15 7.91
N MET A 81 -6.09 11.22 6.61
CA MET A 81 -5.27 11.92 5.63
C MET A 81 -5.21 13.42 5.96
N ARG A 82 -4.03 14.00 5.87
CA ARG A 82 -3.86 15.45 5.95
C ARG A 82 -3.98 16.07 4.56
N ARG A 83 -4.41 17.32 4.51
CA ARG A 83 -4.26 18.16 3.32
C ARG A 83 -3.10 19.13 3.51
N VAL A 84 -2.46 19.49 2.43
CA VAL A 84 -1.35 20.45 2.39
C VAL A 84 -1.73 21.65 1.54
N ASN A 85 -1.25 22.82 1.91
CA ASN A 85 -1.34 24.02 1.07
C ASN A 85 -0.02 24.18 0.31
N CYS A 86 0.04 23.56 -0.86
CA CYS A 86 1.24 23.57 -1.70
C CYS A 86 1.30 24.87 -2.53
N PRO A 87 2.43 25.59 -2.52
CA PRO A 87 2.58 26.81 -3.33
C PRO A 87 2.41 26.55 -4.83
N ASP A 88 2.87 25.40 -5.31
CA ASP A 88 2.85 25.05 -6.74
C ASP A 88 1.53 24.38 -7.18
N CYS A 89 0.88 23.61 -6.29
CA CYS A 89 -0.25 22.73 -6.64
C CYS A 89 -1.58 23.15 -5.99
N GLY A 90 -1.58 24.16 -5.11
CA GLY A 90 -2.74 24.50 -4.28
C GLY A 90 -3.01 23.45 -3.20
N VAL A 91 -4.26 23.42 -2.71
CA VAL A 91 -4.65 22.46 -1.65
C VAL A 91 -4.73 21.04 -2.24
N LYS A 92 -3.92 20.13 -1.74
CA LYS A 92 -3.85 18.71 -2.12
C LYS A 92 -3.83 17.81 -0.89
N VAL A 93 -4.21 16.56 -1.07
CA VAL A 93 -4.01 15.51 -0.05
C VAL A 93 -2.51 15.21 0.04
N GLU A 94 -2.02 14.86 1.21
CA GLU A 94 -0.64 14.44 1.38
C GLU A 94 -0.36 13.11 0.67
N GLN A 95 0.88 12.95 0.24
CA GLN A 95 1.41 11.66 -0.19
C GLN A 95 1.82 10.84 1.04
N VAL A 96 1.37 9.60 1.12
CA VAL A 96 1.75 8.66 2.17
C VAL A 96 2.63 7.55 1.60
N PRO A 97 3.60 7.00 2.37
CA PRO A 97 4.60 6.07 1.82
C PRO A 97 4.07 4.67 1.51
N TRP A 98 2.94 4.28 2.08
CA TRP A 98 2.40 2.92 1.93
C TRP A 98 1.43 2.73 0.78
N VAL A 99 1.07 3.80 0.05
CA VAL A 99 0.13 3.69 -1.07
C VAL A 99 0.48 4.65 -2.20
N GLU A 100 0.23 4.23 -3.42
CA GLU A 100 0.31 5.05 -4.62
C GLU A 100 -1.09 5.36 -5.14
N GLY A 101 -1.31 6.62 -5.47
CA GLY A 101 -2.58 7.09 -6.00
C GLY A 101 -3.76 6.87 -5.06
N LYS A 102 -4.87 6.34 -5.60
CA LYS A 102 -6.11 6.12 -4.86
C LYS A 102 -6.31 4.67 -4.41
N SER A 103 -5.30 3.81 -4.57
CA SER A 103 -5.41 2.40 -4.19
C SER A 103 -5.80 2.26 -2.71
N PRO A 104 -6.70 1.33 -2.36
CA PRO A 104 -6.94 0.97 -0.97
C PRO A 104 -5.95 -0.07 -0.44
N MET A 105 -5.12 -0.68 -1.30
CA MET A 105 -4.09 -1.64 -0.90
C MET A 105 -2.75 -0.94 -0.70
N THR A 106 -2.02 -1.36 0.31
CA THR A 106 -0.64 -0.92 0.48
C THR A 106 0.27 -1.50 -0.61
N ILE A 107 1.40 -0.83 -0.84
CA ILE A 107 2.42 -1.26 -1.82
C ILE A 107 2.92 -2.66 -1.46
N GLU A 108 3.16 -2.92 -0.17
CA GLU A 108 3.63 -4.21 0.33
C GLU A 108 2.61 -5.32 0.05
N TYR A 109 1.31 -5.03 0.21
CA TYR A 109 0.26 -6.01 -0.07
C TYR A 109 0.13 -6.29 -1.57
N ARG A 110 0.26 -5.28 -2.43
CA ARG A 110 0.31 -5.49 -3.88
C ARG A 110 1.49 -6.42 -4.26
N TRP A 111 2.69 -6.16 -3.75
CA TRP A 111 3.84 -7.04 -4.00
C TRP A 111 3.62 -8.46 -3.47
N TYR A 112 2.99 -8.58 -2.31
CA TYR A 112 2.65 -9.88 -1.71
C TYR A 112 1.71 -10.68 -2.61
N LEU A 113 0.61 -10.10 -3.07
CA LEU A 113 -0.33 -10.76 -3.98
C LEU A 113 0.31 -11.10 -5.33
N ALA A 114 1.11 -10.20 -5.90
CA ALA A 114 1.83 -10.44 -7.16
C ALA A 114 2.82 -11.61 -7.05
N LYS A 115 3.48 -11.79 -5.90
CA LYS A 115 4.35 -12.96 -5.67
C LYS A 115 3.56 -14.27 -5.70
N TRP A 116 2.38 -14.31 -5.08
CA TRP A 116 1.53 -15.51 -5.10
C TRP A 116 0.93 -15.77 -6.48
N ALA A 117 0.59 -14.72 -7.22
CA ALA A 117 0.08 -14.84 -8.60
C ALA A 117 1.10 -15.41 -9.61
N ARG A 118 2.36 -15.57 -9.21
CA ARG A 118 3.36 -16.32 -9.98
C ARG A 118 3.32 -17.82 -9.73
N LEU A 119 2.71 -18.25 -8.63
CA LEU A 119 2.75 -19.66 -8.17
C LEU A 119 1.41 -20.36 -8.33
N MET A 120 0.32 -19.60 -8.41
CA MET A 120 -1.05 -20.11 -8.53
C MET A 120 -1.89 -19.18 -9.40
N SER A 121 -3.04 -19.65 -9.86
CA SER A 121 -3.95 -18.84 -10.67
C SER A 121 -4.48 -17.63 -9.87
N TRP A 122 -4.83 -16.56 -10.58
CA TRP A 122 -5.35 -15.34 -9.94
C TRP A 122 -6.67 -15.59 -9.17
N LYS A 123 -7.46 -16.55 -9.63
CA LYS A 123 -8.67 -16.98 -8.94
C LYS A 123 -8.33 -17.61 -7.59
N GLU A 124 -7.38 -18.54 -7.56
CA GLU A 124 -6.92 -19.18 -6.32
C GLU A 124 -6.31 -18.15 -5.35
N VAL A 125 -5.52 -17.19 -5.86
CA VAL A 125 -4.99 -16.08 -5.04
C VAL A 125 -6.14 -15.26 -4.43
N ALA A 126 -7.15 -14.91 -5.23
CA ALA A 126 -8.30 -14.14 -4.75
C ALA A 126 -9.08 -14.88 -3.65
N GLU A 127 -9.31 -16.18 -3.83
CA GLU A 127 -9.98 -17.04 -2.86
C GLU A 127 -9.15 -17.22 -1.58
N CYS A 128 -7.85 -17.52 -1.72
CA CYS A 128 -6.93 -17.78 -0.62
C CYS A 128 -6.79 -16.55 0.31
N PHE A 129 -6.66 -15.37 -0.28
CA PHE A 129 -6.49 -14.10 0.47
C PHE A 129 -7.79 -13.32 0.66
N ARG A 130 -8.93 -13.88 0.25
CA ARG A 130 -10.27 -13.27 0.40
C ARG A 130 -10.35 -11.86 -0.17
N VAL A 131 -9.69 -11.63 -1.30
CA VAL A 131 -9.73 -10.37 -2.03
C VAL A 131 -10.52 -10.52 -3.33
N LYS A 132 -11.01 -9.42 -3.86
CA LYS A 132 -11.64 -9.43 -5.18
C LYS A 132 -10.58 -9.70 -6.26
N TRP A 133 -10.96 -10.37 -7.34
CA TRP A 133 -10.10 -10.64 -8.48
C TRP A 133 -9.40 -9.37 -9.03
N ASP A 134 -10.12 -8.25 -9.08
CA ASP A 134 -9.58 -6.96 -9.52
C ASP A 134 -8.36 -6.52 -8.69
N ARG A 135 -8.31 -6.89 -7.40
CA ARG A 135 -7.16 -6.60 -6.53
C ARG A 135 -5.92 -7.38 -6.94
N VAL A 136 -6.11 -8.64 -7.31
CA VAL A 136 -5.01 -9.48 -7.82
C VAL A 136 -4.50 -8.92 -9.14
N TYR A 137 -5.42 -8.55 -10.05
CA TYR A 137 -5.08 -7.91 -11.31
C TYR A 137 -4.27 -6.61 -11.10
N GLU A 138 -4.75 -5.70 -10.24
CA GLU A 138 -4.04 -4.46 -9.92
C GLU A 138 -2.65 -4.72 -9.32
N ALA A 139 -2.51 -5.73 -8.48
CA ALA A 139 -1.24 -6.13 -7.88
C ALA A 139 -0.25 -6.65 -8.94
N VAL A 140 -0.70 -7.52 -9.84
CA VAL A 140 0.13 -8.02 -10.94
C VAL A 140 0.49 -6.91 -11.91
N LYS A 141 -0.48 -6.07 -12.30
CA LYS A 141 -0.24 -4.91 -13.16
C LYS A 141 0.83 -3.98 -12.57
N HIS A 142 0.77 -3.70 -11.27
CA HIS A 142 1.77 -2.90 -10.58
C HIS A 142 3.17 -3.53 -10.67
N ALA A 143 3.29 -4.83 -10.41
CA ALA A 143 4.56 -5.54 -10.48
C ALA A 143 5.13 -5.58 -11.91
N VAL A 144 4.27 -5.80 -12.91
CA VAL A 144 4.68 -5.79 -14.33
C VAL A 144 5.13 -4.40 -14.77
N SER A 145 4.37 -3.34 -14.44
CA SER A 145 4.75 -1.95 -14.76
C SER A 145 6.10 -1.60 -14.16
N TRP A 146 6.31 -1.93 -12.88
CA TRP A 146 7.59 -1.71 -12.21
C TRP A 146 8.72 -2.49 -12.91
N GLY A 147 8.50 -3.75 -13.26
CA GLY A 147 9.48 -4.59 -13.95
C GLY A 147 9.84 -4.02 -15.34
N LEU A 148 8.87 -3.48 -16.07
CA LEU A 148 9.10 -2.85 -17.37
C LEU A 148 9.93 -1.56 -17.26
N GLU A 149 9.67 -0.75 -16.22
CA GLU A 149 10.40 0.49 -15.96
C GLU A 149 11.85 0.23 -15.51
N HIS A 150 12.08 -0.88 -14.79
CA HIS A 150 13.39 -1.21 -14.20
C HIS A 150 14.15 -2.33 -14.92
N ARG A 151 13.65 -2.77 -16.09
CA ARG A 151 14.34 -3.80 -16.89
C ARG A 151 15.65 -3.26 -17.42
N LYS A 152 16.69 -4.06 -17.30
CA LYS A 152 17.98 -3.84 -17.97
C LYS A 152 18.03 -4.73 -19.19
N LEU A 153 18.19 -4.13 -20.35
CA LEU A 153 18.34 -4.84 -21.63
C LEU A 153 19.79 -4.80 -22.13
N ASP A 154 20.73 -4.50 -21.24
CA ASP A 154 22.15 -4.47 -21.57
C ASP A 154 22.62 -5.89 -21.92
N ASN A 155 23.35 -6.02 -23.00
CA ASN A 155 23.92 -7.29 -23.50
C ASN A 155 22.88 -8.33 -24.00
N VAL A 156 21.74 -7.91 -24.54
CA VAL A 156 20.83 -8.81 -25.24
C VAL A 156 21.36 -9.00 -26.67
N GLU A 157 21.92 -10.18 -26.94
CA GLU A 157 22.49 -10.52 -28.26
C GLU A 157 21.43 -11.11 -29.23
N ALA A 158 20.38 -11.72 -28.71
CA ALA A 158 19.30 -12.31 -29.50
C ALA A 158 17.96 -12.28 -28.76
N ILE A 159 16.87 -12.15 -29.50
CA ILE A 159 15.49 -12.24 -28.98
C ILE A 159 14.78 -13.35 -29.77
N GLY A 160 14.28 -14.38 -29.08
CA GLY A 160 13.34 -15.34 -29.60
C GLY A 160 11.91 -14.83 -29.49
N VAL A 161 11.13 -14.93 -30.55
CA VAL A 161 9.70 -14.68 -30.55
C VAL A 161 8.99 -16.00 -30.80
N ASP A 162 8.13 -16.43 -29.90
CA ASP A 162 7.28 -17.60 -30.01
C ASP A 162 5.83 -17.17 -30.12
N GLU A 163 5.07 -17.77 -31.05
CA GLU A 163 3.64 -17.53 -31.16
C GLU A 163 2.92 -18.51 -30.24
N VAL A 164 2.25 -17.97 -29.22
CA VAL A 164 1.32 -18.76 -28.39
C VAL A 164 -0.05 -18.72 -29.06
N GLN A 165 -0.49 -19.87 -29.59
CA GLN A 165 -1.84 -20.09 -30.13
C GLN A 165 -2.85 -20.24 -28.98
#